data_947a2fd5f7f52d5d754d5d63befebb77
#
_entry.id   947a2fd5f7f52d5d754d5d63befebb77
#
_cell.length_a   1.000
_cell.length_b   1.000
_cell.length_c   1.000
_cell.angle_alpha   90.00
_cell.angle_beta   90.00
_cell.angle_gamma   90.00
#
_symmetry.space_group_name_H-M   'P 1'
#
loop_
_entity.id
_entity.type
_entity.pdbx_description
1 polymer ?
#
loop_
_entity_poly.entity_id
_entity_poly.type
_entity_poly.pdbx_seq_one_letter_code
_entity_poly.pdbx_strand_id
1 'polypeptide(L)'
;EDFVNAVVNSIKNGQIQEFKEEMNDLDVLLVDDIQFLAGKEKSHETFFYIFNELVNNKKQICLTSDRHPTEIKGLEERLISRFSSGLSVGVDSPEFETSVAILKVKLEKQSVDPSIIDDDVLAYIASNFSQDVRKLEGALNRLLFYSINFSNSTRIDFKTAVSAFRGQAQTIDKNDLTASKIIRCVADYYGLTKLQLVSKTRTKNIATARHMAMYLCRKH
;
A
#
# COMPACT_ATOMS: atom_id res chain seq x y z
N GLU A 1 -4.95 -10.24 -15.97
CA GLU A 1 -4.25 -11.48 -16.37
C GLU A 1 -5.23 -12.48 -16.97
N ASP A 2 -6.37 -12.74 -16.36
CA ASP A 2 -7.39 -13.69 -16.81
C ASP A 2 -7.95 -13.34 -18.19
N PHE A 3 -8.21 -12.06 -18.46
CA PHE A 3 -8.63 -11.60 -19.78
C PHE A 3 -7.62 -11.97 -20.87
N VAL A 4 -6.33 -11.73 -20.62
CA VAL A 4 -5.25 -12.07 -21.58
C VAL A 4 -5.20 -13.56 -21.81
N ASN A 5 -5.31 -14.36 -20.75
CA ASN A 5 -5.32 -15.81 -20.84
C ASN A 5 -6.54 -16.31 -21.62
N ALA A 6 -7.73 -15.73 -21.38
CA ALA A 6 -8.94 -16.03 -22.13
C ALA A 6 -8.80 -15.72 -23.61
N VAL A 7 -8.27 -14.57 -23.99
CA VAL A 7 -7.99 -14.19 -25.38
C VAL A 7 -7.01 -15.20 -26.04
N VAL A 8 -5.90 -15.51 -25.35
CA VAL A 8 -4.91 -16.48 -25.89
C VAL A 8 -5.53 -17.86 -26.10
N ASN A 9 -6.34 -18.33 -25.16
CA ASN A 9 -7.02 -19.63 -25.28
C ASN A 9 -8.06 -19.63 -26.41
N SER A 10 -8.86 -18.57 -26.53
CA SER A 10 -9.83 -18.44 -27.61
C SER A 10 -9.18 -18.38 -29.00
N ILE A 11 -8.02 -17.74 -29.11
CA ILE A 11 -7.23 -17.74 -30.37
C ILE A 11 -6.71 -19.16 -30.67
N LYS A 12 -6.15 -19.87 -29.69
CA LYS A 12 -5.64 -21.24 -29.88
C LYS A 12 -6.72 -22.22 -30.30
N ASN A 13 -7.92 -22.04 -29.80
CA ASN A 13 -9.07 -22.91 -30.07
C ASN A 13 -9.85 -22.49 -31.33
N GLY A 14 -9.49 -21.36 -31.98
CA GLY A 14 -10.22 -20.83 -33.13
C GLY A 14 -11.57 -20.19 -32.77
N GLN A 15 -11.81 -19.88 -31.49
CA GLN A 15 -13.08 -19.39 -30.92
C GLN A 15 -13.05 -17.89 -30.56
N ILE A 16 -12.17 -17.13 -31.19
CA ILE A 16 -12.01 -15.69 -30.86
C ILE A 16 -13.27 -14.88 -31.18
N GLN A 17 -14.04 -15.29 -32.18
CA GLN A 17 -15.27 -14.61 -32.56
C GLN A 17 -16.38 -14.84 -31.51
N GLU A 18 -16.53 -16.09 -31.06
CA GLU A 18 -17.47 -16.46 -29.98
C GLU A 18 -17.15 -15.68 -28.69
N PHE A 19 -15.85 -15.61 -28.34
CA PHE A 19 -15.39 -14.83 -27.18
C PHE A 19 -15.74 -13.34 -27.30
N LYS A 20 -15.59 -12.73 -28.47
CA LYS A 20 -15.96 -11.32 -28.69
C LYS A 20 -17.47 -11.10 -28.56
N GLU A 21 -18.30 -12.02 -29.09
CA GLU A 21 -19.75 -11.96 -28.99
C GLU A 21 -20.19 -12.08 -27.51
N GLU A 22 -19.63 -13.04 -26.77
CA GLU A 22 -19.90 -13.19 -25.34
C GLU A 22 -19.55 -11.92 -24.54
N MET A 23 -18.39 -11.30 -24.82
CA MET A 23 -18.00 -10.04 -24.16
C MET A 23 -18.91 -8.88 -24.53
N ASN A 24 -19.42 -8.82 -25.74
CA ASN A 24 -20.29 -7.75 -26.22
C ASN A 24 -21.71 -7.83 -25.63
N ASP A 25 -22.15 -9.01 -25.19
CA ASP A 25 -23.44 -9.22 -24.55
C ASP A 25 -23.47 -8.75 -23.08
N LEU A 26 -22.29 -8.42 -22.51
CA LEU A 26 -22.21 -7.94 -21.14
C LEU A 26 -22.87 -6.56 -20.98
N ASP A 27 -23.54 -6.35 -19.85
CA ASP A 27 -24.01 -5.02 -19.45
C ASP A 27 -22.94 -4.21 -18.74
N VAL A 28 -22.01 -4.88 -18.06
CA VAL A 28 -20.89 -4.28 -17.32
C VAL A 28 -19.65 -5.11 -17.53
N LEU A 29 -18.55 -4.48 -17.93
CA LEU A 29 -17.22 -5.08 -18.01
C LEU A 29 -16.34 -4.52 -16.90
N LEU A 30 -15.87 -5.40 -16.00
CA LEU A 30 -14.89 -5.08 -14.95
C LEU A 30 -13.57 -5.73 -15.30
N VAL A 31 -12.51 -4.93 -15.45
CA VAL A 31 -11.16 -5.46 -15.72
C VAL A 31 -10.18 -4.91 -14.70
N ASP A 32 -9.59 -5.81 -13.96
CA ASP A 32 -8.59 -5.50 -12.96
C ASP A 32 -7.18 -5.56 -13.58
N ASP A 33 -6.32 -4.63 -13.17
CA ASP A 33 -4.91 -4.60 -13.54
C ASP A 33 -4.66 -4.53 -15.06
N ILE A 34 -5.19 -3.51 -15.75
CA ILE A 34 -5.04 -3.34 -17.21
C ILE A 34 -3.58 -3.24 -17.68
N GLN A 35 -2.62 -2.97 -16.80
CA GLN A 35 -1.20 -2.97 -17.14
C GLN A 35 -0.71 -4.34 -17.65
N PHE A 36 -1.39 -5.44 -17.35
CA PHE A 36 -1.07 -6.77 -17.91
C PHE A 36 -1.40 -6.92 -19.40
N LEU A 37 -2.13 -6.00 -19.98
CA LEU A 37 -2.29 -5.92 -21.44
C LEU A 37 -0.98 -5.51 -22.12
N ALA A 38 -0.11 -4.74 -21.46
CA ALA A 38 1.10 -4.17 -22.04
C ALA A 38 1.97 -5.20 -22.78
N GLY A 39 2.43 -4.85 -24.01
CA GLY A 39 3.28 -5.70 -24.84
C GLY A 39 2.60 -6.91 -25.47
N LYS A 40 1.26 -7.02 -25.45
CA LYS A 40 0.51 -8.16 -25.98
C LYS A 40 -0.43 -7.74 -27.13
N GLU A 41 0.15 -7.52 -28.29
CA GLU A 41 -0.52 -6.96 -29.48
C GLU A 41 -1.89 -7.58 -29.76
N LYS A 42 -2.00 -8.90 -29.84
CA LYS A 42 -3.28 -9.58 -30.12
C LYS A 42 -4.34 -9.34 -29.02
N SER A 43 -3.92 -9.23 -27.78
CA SER A 43 -4.83 -8.91 -26.68
C SER A 43 -5.24 -7.44 -26.72
N HIS A 44 -4.35 -6.52 -27.14
CA HIS A 44 -4.68 -5.11 -27.36
C HIS A 44 -5.76 -4.96 -28.42
N GLU A 45 -5.59 -5.60 -29.57
CA GLU A 45 -6.57 -5.52 -30.68
C GLU A 45 -7.94 -6.05 -30.23
N THR A 46 -7.94 -7.21 -29.57
CA THR A 46 -9.18 -7.82 -29.08
C THR A 46 -9.85 -6.95 -28.03
N PHE A 47 -9.07 -6.43 -27.07
CA PHE A 47 -9.59 -5.54 -26.03
C PHE A 47 -10.12 -4.23 -26.62
N PHE A 48 -9.40 -3.63 -27.55
CA PHE A 48 -9.84 -2.41 -28.23
C PHE A 48 -11.15 -2.59 -28.98
N TYR A 49 -11.32 -3.73 -29.65
CA TYR A 49 -12.58 -4.06 -30.30
C TYR A 49 -13.72 -4.16 -29.29
N ILE A 50 -13.59 -4.98 -28.26
CA ILE A 50 -14.62 -5.17 -27.23
C ILE A 50 -14.95 -3.85 -26.52
N PHE A 51 -13.93 -3.07 -26.17
CA PHE A 51 -14.10 -1.77 -25.53
C PHE A 51 -14.94 -0.82 -26.38
N ASN A 52 -14.64 -0.72 -27.68
CA ASN A 52 -15.41 0.15 -28.57
C ASN A 52 -16.87 -0.32 -28.74
N GLU A 53 -17.09 -1.62 -28.90
CA GLU A 53 -18.44 -2.17 -29.01
C GLU A 53 -19.27 -1.89 -27.75
N LEU A 54 -18.70 -2.11 -26.58
CA LEU A 54 -19.38 -1.83 -25.32
C LEU A 54 -19.68 -0.32 -25.16
N VAL A 55 -18.71 0.55 -25.48
CA VAL A 55 -18.96 2.01 -25.45
C VAL A 55 -20.03 2.44 -26.43
N ASN A 56 -20.02 1.93 -27.67
CA ASN A 56 -21.02 2.25 -28.69
C ASN A 56 -22.42 1.81 -28.27
N ASN A 57 -22.49 0.66 -27.56
CA ASN A 57 -23.75 0.13 -27.03
C ASN A 57 -24.12 0.71 -25.65
N LYS A 58 -23.41 1.78 -25.19
CA LYS A 58 -23.64 2.47 -23.92
C LYS A 58 -23.56 1.55 -22.69
N LYS A 59 -22.74 0.50 -22.75
CA LYS A 59 -22.47 -0.41 -21.65
C LYS A 59 -21.44 0.20 -20.69
N GLN A 60 -21.46 -0.23 -19.44
CA GLN A 60 -20.52 0.26 -18.44
C GLN A 60 -19.20 -0.50 -18.48
N ILE A 61 -18.09 0.23 -18.43
CA ILE A 61 -16.75 -0.34 -18.30
C ILE A 61 -16.09 0.26 -17.04
N CYS A 62 -15.50 -0.58 -16.21
CA CYS A 62 -14.69 -0.18 -15.07
C CYS A 62 -13.33 -0.89 -15.16
N LEU A 63 -12.26 -0.11 -15.15
CA LEU A 63 -10.89 -0.59 -15.26
C LEU A 63 -10.10 -0.17 -14.04
N THR A 64 -9.22 -1.04 -13.55
CA THR A 64 -8.21 -0.66 -12.55
C THR A 64 -6.81 -0.73 -13.11
N SER A 65 -5.89 0.03 -12.53
CA SER A 65 -4.47 0.03 -12.87
C SER A 65 -3.63 0.46 -11.68
N ASP A 66 -2.40 -0.02 -11.61
CA ASP A 66 -1.41 0.40 -10.61
C ASP A 66 -0.78 1.77 -10.93
N ARG A 67 -1.06 2.34 -12.11
CA ARG A 67 -0.55 3.63 -12.59
C ARG A 67 -1.47 4.26 -13.63
N HIS A 68 -1.24 5.53 -13.91
CA HIS A 68 -2.00 6.21 -14.95
C HIS A 68 -1.79 5.55 -16.33
N PRO A 69 -2.82 5.46 -17.20
CA PRO A 69 -2.69 4.80 -18.50
C PRO A 69 -1.52 5.30 -19.38
N THR A 70 -1.18 6.58 -19.30
CA THR A 70 -0.04 7.17 -20.02
C THR A 70 1.32 6.69 -19.54
N GLU A 71 1.40 6.11 -18.34
CA GLU A 71 2.63 5.58 -17.73
C GLU A 71 2.83 4.09 -18.00
N ILE A 72 1.83 3.42 -18.58
CA ILE A 72 1.91 2.00 -18.91
C ILE A 72 2.73 1.83 -20.20
N LYS A 73 4.00 1.48 -20.02
CA LYS A 73 4.89 1.22 -21.16
C LYS A 73 4.41 0.01 -21.97
N GLY A 74 4.31 0.18 -23.30
CA GLY A 74 3.87 -0.88 -24.19
C GLY A 74 2.34 -1.01 -24.32
N LEU A 75 1.59 -0.06 -23.80
CA LEU A 75 0.18 0.11 -24.12
C LEU A 75 0.06 1.00 -25.38
N GLU A 76 -0.80 0.62 -26.31
CA GLU A 76 -0.99 1.38 -27.55
C GLU A 76 -1.69 2.72 -27.30
N GLU A 77 -1.26 3.77 -28.03
CA GLU A 77 -1.79 5.13 -27.89
C GLU A 77 -3.32 5.21 -28.06
N ARG A 78 -3.87 4.37 -28.95
CA ARG A 78 -5.33 4.31 -29.16
C ARG A 78 -6.08 3.84 -27.90
N LEU A 79 -5.52 2.90 -27.11
CA LEU A 79 -6.09 2.47 -25.83
C LEU A 79 -5.91 3.53 -24.76
N ILE A 80 -4.74 4.16 -24.70
CA ILE A 80 -4.47 5.27 -23.78
C ILE A 80 -5.49 6.39 -23.99
N SER A 81 -5.73 6.76 -25.25
CA SER A 81 -6.72 7.79 -25.59
C SER A 81 -8.14 7.41 -25.15
N ARG A 82 -8.53 6.15 -25.33
CA ARG A 82 -9.83 5.63 -24.88
C ARG A 82 -9.99 5.62 -23.38
N PHE A 83 -8.99 5.15 -22.65
CA PHE A 83 -9.01 5.15 -21.18
C PHE A 83 -9.04 6.57 -20.60
N SER A 84 -8.32 7.49 -21.23
CA SER A 84 -8.29 8.91 -20.83
C SER A 84 -9.57 9.67 -21.17
N SER A 85 -10.42 9.14 -22.04
CA SER A 85 -11.71 9.78 -22.38
C SER A 85 -12.79 9.55 -21.33
N GLY A 86 -12.60 8.61 -20.42
CA GLY A 86 -13.49 8.32 -19.31
C GLY A 86 -13.13 9.10 -18.03
N LEU A 87 -13.82 8.79 -16.94
CA LEU A 87 -13.50 9.31 -15.61
C LEU A 87 -12.33 8.52 -15.02
N SER A 88 -11.22 9.18 -14.77
CA SER A 88 -10.06 8.61 -14.09
C SER A 88 -9.99 9.15 -12.66
N VAL A 89 -9.97 8.25 -11.68
CA VAL A 89 -9.93 8.60 -10.25
C VAL A 89 -8.72 7.92 -9.62
N GLY A 90 -7.84 8.72 -9.00
CA GLY A 90 -6.73 8.21 -8.19
C GLY A 90 -7.23 7.67 -6.85
N VAL A 91 -6.69 6.54 -6.42
CA VAL A 91 -6.89 5.99 -5.08
C VAL A 91 -5.55 6.02 -4.37
N ASP A 92 -5.38 6.99 -3.49
CA ASP A 92 -4.15 7.19 -2.73
C ASP A 92 -4.04 6.22 -1.54
N SER A 93 -2.84 6.15 -0.95
CA SER A 93 -2.62 5.44 0.30
C SER A 93 -3.51 6.02 1.41
N PRO A 94 -4.04 5.18 2.32
CA PRO A 94 -4.91 5.67 3.39
C PRO A 94 -4.13 6.56 4.37
N GLU A 95 -4.76 7.62 4.83
CA GLU A 95 -4.26 8.45 5.92
C GLU A 95 -4.21 7.67 7.24
N PHE A 96 -3.55 8.23 8.24
CA PHE A 96 -3.32 7.55 9.52
C PHE A 96 -4.63 7.07 10.17
N GLU A 97 -5.62 7.93 10.30
CA GLU A 97 -6.91 7.63 10.91
C GLU A 97 -7.67 6.54 10.13
N THR A 98 -7.63 6.65 8.81
CA THR A 98 -8.21 5.63 7.91
C THR A 98 -7.50 4.30 8.06
N SER A 99 -6.17 4.29 8.19
CA SER A 99 -5.36 3.09 8.41
C SER A 99 -5.72 2.40 9.73
N VAL A 100 -5.89 3.16 10.81
CA VAL A 100 -6.35 2.62 12.10
C VAL A 100 -7.75 2.05 11.99
N ALA A 101 -8.67 2.73 11.31
CA ALA A 101 -10.02 2.23 11.09
C ALA A 101 -10.03 0.92 10.27
N ILE A 102 -9.22 0.84 9.22
CA ILE A 102 -9.05 -0.39 8.42
C ILE A 102 -8.56 -1.54 9.29
N LEU A 103 -7.56 -1.31 10.15
CA LEU A 103 -7.05 -2.35 11.06
C LEU A 103 -8.15 -2.86 11.99
N LYS A 104 -8.98 -1.98 12.58
CA LYS A 104 -10.10 -2.37 13.46
C LYS A 104 -11.14 -3.20 12.71
N VAL A 105 -11.55 -2.79 11.51
CA VAL A 105 -12.48 -3.56 10.67
C VAL A 105 -11.90 -4.93 10.28
N LYS A 106 -10.59 -5.01 10.01
CA LYS A 106 -9.93 -6.29 9.68
C LYS A 106 -9.90 -7.23 10.88
N LEU A 107 -9.69 -6.72 12.09
CA LEU A 107 -9.76 -7.50 13.34
C LEU A 107 -11.16 -8.08 13.55
N GLU A 108 -12.19 -7.26 13.41
CA GLU A 108 -13.59 -7.69 13.53
C GLU A 108 -13.93 -8.82 12.52
N LYS A 109 -13.49 -8.68 11.25
CA LYS A 109 -13.67 -9.71 10.23
C LYS A 109 -12.97 -11.03 10.55
N GLN A 110 -11.89 -10.98 11.32
CA GLN A 110 -11.16 -12.17 11.80
C GLN A 110 -11.70 -12.68 13.15
N SER A 111 -12.80 -12.11 13.65
CA SER A 111 -13.37 -12.44 14.96
C SER A 111 -12.41 -12.22 16.13
N VAL A 112 -11.52 -11.23 15.99
CA VAL A 112 -10.58 -10.79 17.02
C VAL A 112 -11.10 -9.50 17.62
N ASP A 113 -11.29 -9.49 18.96
CA ASP A 113 -11.70 -8.28 19.66
C ASP A 113 -10.59 -7.21 19.59
N PRO A 114 -10.86 -6.04 19.00
CA PRO A 114 -9.84 -4.97 18.93
C PRO A 114 -9.34 -4.52 20.31
N SER A 115 -10.10 -4.72 21.37
CA SER A 115 -9.73 -4.30 22.75
C SER A 115 -8.54 -5.07 23.33
N ILE A 116 -8.17 -6.22 22.76
CA ILE A 116 -7.00 -6.98 23.19
C ILE A 116 -5.68 -6.37 22.69
N ILE A 117 -5.75 -5.43 21.75
CA ILE A 117 -4.58 -4.77 21.17
C ILE A 117 -4.54 -3.34 21.70
N ASP A 118 -3.41 -2.93 22.25
CA ASP A 118 -3.24 -1.56 22.73
C ASP A 118 -3.30 -0.56 21.56
N ASP A 119 -3.91 0.61 21.78
CA ASP A 119 -4.08 1.62 20.74
C ASP A 119 -2.75 2.13 20.16
N ASP A 120 -1.67 2.15 20.95
CA ASP A 120 -0.34 2.50 20.50
C ASP A 120 0.26 1.46 19.54
N VAL A 121 -0.15 0.21 19.63
CA VAL A 121 0.23 -0.86 18.68
C VAL A 121 -0.46 -0.66 17.34
N LEU A 122 -1.77 -0.35 17.34
CA LEU A 122 -2.49 -0.03 16.11
C LEU A 122 -1.92 1.23 15.45
N ALA A 123 -1.62 2.24 16.26
CA ALA A 123 -0.99 3.47 15.80
C ALA A 123 0.42 3.20 15.20
N TYR A 124 1.19 2.32 15.81
CA TYR A 124 2.50 1.91 15.29
C TYR A 124 2.39 1.23 13.92
N ILE A 125 1.45 0.30 13.77
CA ILE A 125 1.22 -0.37 12.47
C ILE A 125 0.76 0.65 11.42
N ALA A 126 -0.23 1.48 11.76
CA ALA A 126 -0.74 2.51 10.86
C ALA A 126 0.35 3.49 10.40
N SER A 127 1.26 3.89 11.30
CA SER A 127 2.35 4.82 10.96
C SER A 127 3.45 4.21 10.07
N ASN A 128 3.68 2.91 10.18
CA ASN A 128 4.81 2.27 9.50
C ASN A 128 4.43 1.48 8.24
N PHE A 129 3.16 1.10 8.07
CA PHE A 129 2.72 0.22 7.00
C PHE A 129 1.56 0.79 6.16
N SER A 130 1.19 2.08 6.32
CA SER A 130 0.08 2.73 5.61
C SER A 130 0.27 2.93 4.11
N GLN A 131 1.46 2.70 3.59
CA GLN A 131 1.75 2.88 2.16
C GLN A 131 0.88 2.01 1.24
N ASP A 132 0.44 0.85 1.73
CA ASP A 132 -0.37 -0.11 1.01
C ASP A 132 -1.25 -0.87 2.00
N VAL A 133 -2.56 -0.97 1.71
CA VAL A 133 -3.51 -1.71 2.56
C VAL A 133 -3.13 -3.19 2.71
N ARG A 134 -2.53 -3.80 1.68
CA ARG A 134 -2.02 -5.19 1.76
C ARG A 134 -0.87 -5.31 2.75
N LYS A 135 0.04 -4.33 2.79
CA LYS A 135 1.12 -4.29 3.79
C LYS A 135 0.58 -4.08 5.20
N LEU A 136 -0.43 -3.22 5.34
CA LEU A 136 -1.12 -2.98 6.60
C LEU A 136 -1.74 -4.27 7.15
N GLU A 137 -2.46 -5.00 6.29
CA GLU A 137 -3.06 -6.30 6.62
C GLU A 137 -2.01 -7.37 6.91
N GLY A 138 -0.95 -7.43 6.12
CA GLY A 138 0.18 -8.34 6.35
C GLY A 138 0.87 -8.08 7.68
N ALA A 139 1.04 -6.81 8.07
CA ALA A 139 1.57 -6.45 9.38
C ALA A 139 0.64 -6.88 10.52
N LEU A 140 -0.68 -6.65 10.38
CA LEU A 140 -1.65 -7.11 11.35
C LEU A 140 -1.63 -8.63 11.53
N ASN A 141 -1.67 -9.39 10.44
CA ASN A 141 -1.62 -10.85 10.45
C ASN A 141 -0.35 -11.37 11.12
N ARG A 142 0.78 -10.73 10.85
CA ARG A 142 2.06 -11.06 11.51
C ARG A 142 2.02 -10.81 13.00
N LEU A 143 1.47 -9.67 13.44
CA LEU A 143 1.32 -9.37 14.86
C LEU A 143 0.48 -10.43 15.56
N LEU A 144 -0.67 -10.77 15.00
CA LEU A 144 -1.57 -11.78 15.55
C LEU A 144 -0.90 -13.16 15.59
N PHE A 145 -0.24 -13.57 14.52
CA PHE A 145 0.52 -14.83 14.50
C PHE A 145 1.59 -14.86 15.58
N TYR A 146 2.35 -13.76 15.74
CA TYR A 146 3.38 -13.67 16.75
C TYR A 146 2.79 -13.75 18.17
N SER A 147 1.70 -13.04 18.43
CA SER A 147 1.07 -13.03 19.75
C SER A 147 0.54 -14.41 20.15
N ILE A 148 -0.05 -15.16 19.22
CA ILE A 148 -0.59 -16.49 19.47
C ILE A 148 0.52 -17.50 19.76
N ASN A 149 1.65 -17.43 19.05
CA ASN A 149 2.67 -18.48 19.11
C ASN A 149 3.82 -18.17 20.08
N PHE A 150 4.06 -16.89 20.39
CA PHE A 150 5.26 -16.47 21.13
C PHE A 150 4.98 -15.55 22.32
N SER A 151 3.73 -15.11 22.51
CA SER A 151 3.31 -14.32 23.67
C SER A 151 2.47 -15.17 24.61
N ASN A 152 2.79 -15.10 25.91
CA ASN A 152 1.96 -15.72 26.96
C ASN A 152 0.87 -14.78 27.49
N SER A 153 0.70 -13.60 26.87
CA SER A 153 -0.26 -12.59 27.29
C SER A 153 -1.52 -12.66 26.43
N THR A 154 -2.68 -12.48 27.05
CA THR A 154 -3.96 -12.31 26.36
C THR A 154 -4.11 -10.93 25.74
N ARG A 155 -3.26 -9.98 26.10
CA ARG A 155 -3.22 -8.62 25.58
C ARG A 155 -1.95 -8.36 24.79
N ILE A 156 -2.10 -7.70 23.65
CA ILE A 156 -1.00 -7.39 22.73
C ILE A 156 -0.52 -5.97 23.02
N ASP A 157 0.57 -5.88 23.76
CA ASP A 157 1.23 -4.64 24.12
C ASP A 157 2.28 -4.21 23.08
N PHE A 158 2.80 -2.99 23.21
CA PHE A 158 3.81 -2.43 22.33
C PHE A 158 5.11 -3.25 22.31
N LYS A 159 5.47 -3.89 23.42
CA LYS A 159 6.66 -4.76 23.51
C LYS A 159 6.51 -6.00 22.62
N THR A 160 5.33 -6.59 22.63
CA THR A 160 4.96 -7.71 21.73
C THR A 160 5.05 -7.28 20.27
N ALA A 161 4.53 -6.10 19.94
CA ALA A 161 4.60 -5.53 18.59
C ALA A 161 6.05 -5.33 18.13
N VAL A 162 6.90 -4.69 18.95
CA VAL A 162 8.33 -4.52 18.64
C VAL A 162 9.02 -5.86 18.40
N SER A 163 8.69 -6.88 19.18
CA SER A 163 9.24 -8.22 19.02
C SER A 163 8.76 -8.90 17.74
N ALA A 164 7.47 -8.76 17.40
CA ALA A 164 6.89 -9.31 16.19
C ALA A 164 7.50 -8.70 14.91
N PHE A 165 7.86 -7.41 14.96
CA PHE A 165 8.46 -6.70 13.82
C PHE A 165 9.98 -6.64 13.85
N ARG A 166 10.64 -7.32 14.79
CA ARG A 166 12.10 -7.39 14.86
C ARG A 166 12.68 -8.00 13.58
N GLY A 167 13.54 -7.25 12.90
CA GLY A 167 14.12 -7.63 11.59
C GLY A 167 13.28 -7.22 10.36
N GLN A 168 12.08 -6.68 10.54
CA GLN A 168 11.31 -5.95 9.51
C GLN A 168 11.17 -4.45 9.83
N ALA A 169 11.93 -3.92 10.81
CA ALA A 169 12.11 -2.48 10.81
C ALA A 169 12.39 -2.13 9.35
N GLN A 170 11.47 -1.36 8.74
CA GLN A 170 11.74 -0.81 7.42
C GLN A 170 13.19 -0.43 7.43
N THR A 171 13.92 -0.82 6.42
CA THR A 171 15.10 -0.07 6.03
C THR A 171 14.59 1.36 5.92
N ILE A 172 14.59 2.08 7.05
CA ILE A 172 14.66 3.53 7.01
C ILE A 172 15.81 3.70 6.07
N ASP A 173 15.48 4.16 4.87
CA ASP A 173 16.49 4.41 3.85
C ASP A 173 17.61 5.13 4.61
N LYS A 174 18.80 4.54 4.69
CA LYS A 174 19.89 5.11 5.50
C LYS A 174 20.16 6.56 5.06
N ASN A 175 19.70 6.89 3.84
CA ASN A 175 19.69 8.23 3.28
C ASN A 175 18.62 9.17 3.89
N ASP A 176 17.64 8.65 4.62
CA ASP A 176 16.55 9.45 5.20
C ASP A 176 16.81 9.84 6.68
N LEU A 177 17.83 9.25 7.33
CA LEU A 177 18.29 9.61 8.66
C LEU A 177 19.23 10.82 8.60
N THR A 178 18.64 12.02 8.45
CA THR A 178 19.41 13.26 8.54
C THR A 178 19.69 13.62 10.01
N ALA A 179 20.82 14.29 10.27
CA ALA A 179 21.13 14.82 11.60
C ALA A 179 19.98 15.67 12.18
N SER A 180 19.26 16.41 11.33
CA SER A 180 18.06 17.17 11.74
C SER A 180 16.92 16.31 12.25
N LYS A 181 16.66 15.15 11.63
CA LYS A 181 15.63 14.21 12.08
C LYS A 181 16.04 13.55 13.41
N ILE A 182 17.32 13.16 13.54
CA ILE A 182 17.86 12.59 14.78
C ILE A 182 17.73 13.59 15.93
N ILE A 183 18.16 14.85 15.72
CA ILE A 183 18.08 15.92 16.73
C ILE A 183 16.62 16.14 17.16
N ARG A 184 15.67 16.17 16.22
CA ARG A 184 14.25 16.34 16.52
C ARG A 184 13.71 15.17 17.35
N CYS A 185 13.96 13.94 16.94
CA CYS A 185 13.51 12.75 17.65
C CYS A 185 14.07 12.69 19.10
N VAL A 186 15.34 13.01 19.30
CA VAL A 186 15.94 13.07 20.63
C VAL A 186 15.38 14.22 21.46
N ALA A 187 15.13 15.37 20.87
CA ALA A 187 14.51 16.49 21.58
C ALA A 187 13.10 16.11 22.07
N ASP A 188 12.27 15.54 21.19
CA ASP A 188 10.92 15.08 21.52
C ASP A 188 10.95 14.03 22.63
N TYR A 189 11.84 13.04 22.56
CA TYR A 189 11.99 11.99 23.60
C TYR A 189 12.33 12.54 24.99
N TYR A 190 13.19 13.59 25.06
CA TYR A 190 13.58 14.20 26.33
C TYR A 190 12.67 15.38 26.74
N GLY A 191 11.58 15.65 26.02
CA GLY A 191 10.69 16.79 26.26
C GLY A 191 11.36 18.15 26.10
N LEU A 192 12.33 18.26 25.16
CA LEU A 192 13.10 19.45 24.90
C LEU A 192 12.76 20.02 23.52
N THR A 193 12.92 21.34 23.37
CA THR A 193 12.90 21.94 22.03
C THR A 193 14.25 21.72 21.32
N LYS A 194 14.26 21.72 19.99
CA LYS A 194 15.50 21.68 19.19
C LYS A 194 16.48 22.78 19.61
N LEU A 195 15.98 23.98 19.90
CA LEU A 195 16.81 25.11 20.34
C LEU A 195 17.46 24.83 21.70
N GLN A 196 16.75 24.23 22.65
CA GLN A 196 17.30 23.84 23.95
C GLN A 196 18.39 22.78 23.79
N LEU A 197 18.17 21.79 22.93
CA LEU A 197 19.13 20.71 22.72
C LEU A 197 20.48 21.22 22.14
N VAL A 198 20.42 22.19 21.20
CA VAL A 198 21.61 22.79 20.57
C VAL A 198 22.20 23.97 21.38
N SER A 199 21.50 24.42 22.42
CA SER A 199 21.94 25.55 23.27
C SER A 199 23.24 25.25 24.03
N LYS A 200 23.89 26.28 24.56
CA LYS A 200 25.10 26.13 25.41
C LYS A 200 24.76 25.72 26.85
N THR A 201 23.49 25.55 27.20
CA THR A 201 23.02 25.18 28.54
C THR A 201 23.52 23.77 28.93
N ARG A 202 23.97 23.61 30.17
CA ARG A 202 24.60 22.38 30.68
C ARG A 202 23.81 21.73 31.83
N THR A 203 22.49 21.89 31.84
CA THR A 203 21.68 21.09 32.78
C THR A 203 21.82 19.60 32.46
N LYS A 204 21.76 18.74 33.48
CA LYS A 204 21.99 17.30 33.35
C LYS A 204 21.10 16.67 32.24
N ASN A 205 19.83 17.03 32.20
CA ASN A 205 18.86 16.51 31.20
C ASN A 205 19.27 16.93 29.76
N ILE A 206 19.60 18.21 29.55
CA ILE A 206 20.00 18.73 28.23
C ILE A 206 21.36 18.15 27.80
N ALA A 207 22.31 17.99 28.73
CA ALA A 207 23.60 17.40 28.43
C ALA A 207 23.50 15.93 28.01
N THR A 208 22.66 15.14 28.73
CA THR A 208 22.41 13.73 28.39
C THR A 208 21.74 13.61 27.02
N ALA A 209 20.69 14.38 26.76
CA ALA A 209 20.00 14.40 25.48
C ALA A 209 20.96 14.79 24.33
N ARG A 210 21.82 15.77 24.55
CA ARG A 210 22.83 16.20 23.55
C ARG A 210 23.87 15.10 23.28
N HIS A 211 24.37 14.41 24.30
CA HIS A 211 25.28 13.30 24.12
C HIS A 211 24.61 12.16 23.33
N MET A 212 23.35 11.86 23.61
CA MET A 212 22.58 10.85 22.85
C MET A 212 22.42 11.26 21.39
N ALA A 213 22.06 12.51 21.12
CA ALA A 213 21.93 13.02 19.74
C ALA A 213 23.26 12.95 18.98
N MET A 214 24.37 13.38 19.62
CA MET A 214 25.71 13.28 19.02
C MET A 214 26.13 11.84 18.74
N TYR A 215 25.89 10.95 19.68
CA TYR A 215 26.18 9.52 19.49
C TYR A 215 25.42 8.94 18.31
N LEU A 216 24.11 9.21 18.22
CA LEU A 216 23.27 8.72 17.12
C LEU A 216 23.68 9.32 15.77
N CYS A 217 23.96 10.63 15.70
CA CYS A 217 24.46 11.28 14.49
C CYS A 217 25.83 10.77 14.02
N ARG A 218 26.67 10.27 14.96
CA ARG A 218 27.98 9.70 14.61
C ARG A 218 27.88 8.24 14.15
N LYS A 219 26.86 7.51 14.63
CA LYS A 219 26.67 6.09 14.34
C LYS A 219 25.99 5.87 12.98
N HIS A 220 25.23 6.84 12.51
CA HIS A 220 24.48 6.84 11.24
C HIS A 220 24.94 7.92 10.28
#